data_e7b5cd2d2f17e52ccf585bac43437e4a
#
_entry.id   e7b5cd2d2f17e52ccf585bac43437e4a
#
_cell.length_a   1.000
_cell.length_b   1.000
_cell.length_c   1.000
_cell.angle_alpha   90.00
_cell.angle_beta   90.00
_cell.angle_gamma   90.00
#
_symmetry.space_group_name_H-M   'P 1'
#
loop_
_entity.id
_entity.type
_entity.pdbx_description
1 polymer ?
#
loop_
_entity_poly.entity_id
_entity_poly.type
_entity_poly.pdbx_seq_one_letter_code
_entity_poly.pdbx_strand_id
1 'polypeptide(L)'
;MTLYNRIALFRAERGVSRKALAEAVGVNPQTIGYLERGDYKPSLELAMKIAAEFDVAIEHLFSFRPFPPIADTLRRADIME
;
A
#
# COMPACT_ATOMS: atom_id res chain seq x y z
N MET A 1 -0.33 -3.63 17.91
CA MET A 1 0.63 -4.04 16.88
C MET A 1 0.56 -3.07 15.72
N THR A 2 1.70 -2.59 15.24
CA THR A 2 1.75 -1.62 14.16
C THR A 2 1.58 -2.31 12.81
N LEU A 3 0.74 -1.75 11.96
CA LEU A 3 0.55 -2.22 10.59
C LEU A 3 1.19 -1.21 9.64
N TYR A 4 2.19 -1.65 8.89
CA TYR A 4 2.87 -0.85 7.89
C TYR A 4 2.26 -1.09 6.52
N ASN A 5 2.30 -0.09 5.64
CA ASN A 5 1.74 -0.24 4.30
C ASN A 5 2.56 0.49 3.24
N ARG A 6 2.33 0.11 1.99
CA ARG A 6 2.95 0.71 0.82
C ARG A 6 1.92 1.37 -0.10
N ILE A 7 0.78 1.81 0.43
CA ILE A 7 -0.27 2.42 -0.39
C ILE A 7 0.25 3.63 -1.15
N ALA A 8 0.93 4.54 -0.45
CA ALA A 8 1.48 5.74 -1.08
C ALA A 8 2.50 5.40 -2.16
N LEU A 9 3.33 4.38 -1.93
CA LEU A 9 4.34 3.93 -2.89
C LEU A 9 3.68 3.43 -4.18
N PHE A 10 2.71 2.53 -4.07
CA PHE A 10 2.02 1.99 -5.24
C PHE A 10 1.23 3.07 -5.97
N ARG A 11 0.60 3.99 -5.23
CA ARG A 11 -0.10 5.12 -5.83
C ARG A 11 0.86 5.96 -6.67
N ALA A 12 1.99 6.35 -6.07
CA ALA A 12 2.98 7.17 -6.74
C ALA A 12 3.54 6.49 -7.99
N GLU A 13 3.87 5.21 -7.87
CA GLU A 13 4.41 4.42 -8.98
C GLU A 13 3.46 4.38 -10.16
N ARG A 14 2.15 4.30 -9.89
CA ARG A 14 1.14 4.16 -10.95
C ARG A 14 0.47 5.47 -11.32
N GLY A 15 0.90 6.57 -10.74
CA GLY A 15 0.31 7.89 -11.03
C GLY A 15 -1.15 8.00 -10.60
N VAL A 16 -1.54 7.32 -9.53
CA VAL A 16 -2.93 7.30 -9.05
C VAL A 16 -3.07 8.27 -7.88
N SER A 17 -4.01 9.21 -7.96
CA SER A 17 -4.28 10.13 -6.87
C SER A 17 -5.04 9.44 -5.74
N ARG A 18 -5.01 10.04 -4.54
CA ARG A 18 -5.83 9.57 -3.42
C ARG A 18 -7.31 9.56 -3.79
N LYS A 19 -7.76 10.59 -4.50
CA LYS A 19 -9.14 10.69 -4.95
C LYS A 19 -9.52 9.53 -5.88
N ALA A 20 -8.67 9.23 -6.86
CA ALA A 20 -8.93 8.16 -7.81
C ALA A 20 -8.95 6.79 -7.10
N LEU A 21 -8.01 6.54 -6.20
CA LEU A 21 -8.00 5.29 -5.43
C LEU A 21 -9.24 5.18 -4.55
N ALA A 22 -9.60 6.26 -3.87
CA ALA A 22 -10.78 6.29 -3.00
C ALA A 22 -12.05 5.96 -3.78
N GLU A 23 -12.23 6.54 -4.95
CA GLU A 23 -13.37 6.26 -5.82
C GLU A 23 -13.40 4.78 -6.23
N ALA A 24 -12.24 4.23 -6.59
CA ALA A 24 -12.15 2.85 -7.04
C ALA A 24 -12.52 1.85 -5.94
N VAL A 25 -12.19 2.14 -4.69
CA VAL A 25 -12.45 1.21 -3.57
C VAL A 25 -13.66 1.63 -2.71
N GLY A 26 -14.33 2.72 -3.05
CA GLY A 26 -15.58 3.12 -2.42
C GLY A 26 -15.45 3.80 -1.06
N VAL A 27 -14.40 4.59 -0.86
CA VAL A 27 -14.18 5.33 0.38
C VAL A 27 -13.92 6.80 0.08
N ASN A 28 -13.83 7.59 1.15
CA ASN A 28 -13.49 9.00 1.08
C ASN A 28 -11.98 9.16 0.85
N PRO A 29 -11.52 10.15 0.04
CA PRO A 29 -10.08 10.39 -0.15
C PRO A 29 -9.31 10.62 1.14
N GLN A 30 -9.93 11.23 2.15
CA GLN A 30 -9.31 11.44 3.46
C GLN A 30 -9.00 10.11 4.14
N THR A 31 -9.83 9.09 3.94
CA THR A 31 -9.60 7.75 4.47
C THR A 31 -8.30 7.17 3.91
N ILE A 32 -8.03 7.36 2.63
CA ILE A 32 -6.77 6.91 2.02
C ILE A 32 -5.59 7.59 2.71
N GLY A 33 -5.67 8.90 2.97
CA GLY A 33 -4.62 9.63 3.68
C GLY A 33 -4.38 9.07 5.09
N TYR A 34 -5.43 8.78 5.84
CA TYR A 34 -5.32 8.18 7.17
C TYR A 34 -4.69 6.79 7.12
N LEU A 35 -5.08 5.97 6.14
CA LEU A 35 -4.49 4.65 5.95
C LEU A 35 -2.98 4.76 5.67
N GLU A 36 -2.59 5.65 4.78
CA GLU A 36 -1.19 5.84 4.39
C GLU A 36 -0.31 6.22 5.59
N ARG A 37 -0.83 7.04 6.50
CA ARG A 37 -0.10 7.47 7.69
C ARG A 37 -0.14 6.46 8.83
N GLY A 38 -0.95 5.41 8.71
CA GLY A 38 -1.13 4.44 9.77
C GLY A 38 -2.08 4.90 10.88
N ASP A 39 -2.80 6.00 10.66
CA ASP A 39 -3.75 6.54 11.63
C ASP A 39 -5.07 5.78 11.67
N TYR A 40 -5.31 4.95 10.68
CA TYR A 40 -6.53 4.16 10.56
C TYR A 40 -6.18 2.80 9.98
N LYS A 41 -6.67 1.74 10.61
CA LYS A 41 -6.46 0.37 10.12
C LYS A 41 -7.64 -0.03 9.23
N PRO A 42 -7.37 -0.53 8.02
CA PRO A 42 -8.47 -0.93 7.14
C PRO A 42 -9.15 -2.20 7.63
N SER A 43 -10.43 -2.35 7.28
CA SER A 43 -11.08 -3.65 7.36
C SER A 43 -10.38 -4.60 6.37
N LEU A 44 -10.54 -5.90 6.58
CA LEU A 44 -9.98 -6.88 5.65
C LEU A 44 -10.53 -6.66 4.24
N GLU A 45 -11.83 -6.38 4.13
CA GLU A 45 -12.46 -6.13 2.84
C GLU A 45 -11.83 -4.93 2.12
N LEU A 46 -11.64 -3.82 2.82
CA LEU A 46 -11.02 -2.63 2.23
C LEU A 46 -9.58 -2.90 1.82
N ALA A 47 -8.82 -3.59 2.67
CA ALA A 47 -7.44 -3.96 2.36
C ALA A 47 -7.36 -4.81 1.09
N MET A 48 -8.26 -5.78 0.95
CA MET A 48 -8.31 -6.63 -0.24
C MET A 48 -8.70 -5.85 -1.49
N LYS A 49 -9.63 -4.90 -1.36
CA LYS A 49 -10.02 -4.04 -2.49
C LYS A 49 -8.87 -3.18 -2.97
N ILE A 50 -8.09 -2.62 -2.05
CA ILE A 50 -6.92 -1.80 -2.41
C ILE A 50 -5.87 -2.66 -3.10
N ALA A 51 -5.59 -3.84 -2.55
CA ALA A 51 -4.62 -4.76 -3.15
C ALA A 51 -5.05 -5.18 -4.57
N ALA A 52 -6.34 -5.45 -4.75
CA ALA A 52 -6.89 -5.81 -6.06
C ALA A 52 -6.78 -4.64 -7.05
N GLU A 53 -6.99 -3.42 -6.59
CA GLU A 53 -6.88 -2.24 -7.44
C GLU A 53 -5.46 -2.05 -7.97
N PHE A 54 -4.45 -2.36 -7.15
CA PHE A 54 -3.05 -2.31 -7.55
C PHE A 54 -2.57 -3.61 -8.21
N ASP A 55 -3.41 -4.64 -8.25
CA ASP A 55 -3.06 -5.96 -8.77
C ASP A 55 -1.82 -6.54 -8.08
N VAL A 56 -1.80 -6.47 -6.76
CA VAL A 56 -0.71 -7.03 -5.94
C VAL A 56 -1.31 -7.90 -4.84
N ALA A 57 -0.49 -8.81 -4.31
CA ALA A 57 -0.88 -9.59 -3.14
C ALA A 57 -0.99 -8.66 -1.92
N ILE A 58 -1.91 -8.97 -1.02
CA ILE A 58 -2.11 -8.15 0.18
C ILE A 58 -0.84 -8.06 1.03
N GLU A 59 -0.02 -9.11 1.05
CA GLU A 59 1.25 -9.14 1.78
C GLU A 59 2.29 -8.19 1.21
N HIS A 60 2.16 -7.80 -0.05
CA HIS A 60 3.05 -6.81 -0.66
C HIS A 60 2.61 -5.38 -0.32
N LEU A 61 1.38 -5.22 0.13
CA LEU A 61 0.80 -3.92 0.43
C LEU A 61 0.82 -3.60 1.92
N PHE A 62 0.62 -4.61 2.77
CA PHE A 62 0.56 -4.46 4.23
C PHE A 62 1.52 -5.43 4.91
N SER A 63 2.12 -5.01 6.04
CA SER A 63 3.03 -5.84 6.81
C SER A 63 3.03 -5.42 8.28
N PHE A 64 3.26 -6.38 9.17
CA PHE A 64 3.51 -6.08 10.58
C PHE A 64 4.98 -5.70 10.84
N ARG A 65 5.82 -5.74 9.82
CA ARG A 65 7.22 -5.32 9.88
C ARG A 65 7.43 -4.16 8.93
N PRO A 66 8.34 -3.21 9.27
CA PRO A 66 8.68 -2.15 8.33
C PRO A 66 9.16 -2.74 7.01
N PHE A 67 8.70 -2.15 5.91
CA PHE A 67 9.20 -2.55 4.60
C PHE A 67 10.63 -2.05 4.42
N PRO A 68 11.51 -2.85 3.81
CA PRO A 68 12.87 -2.40 3.54
C PRO A 68 12.87 -1.27 2.51
N PRO A 69 13.87 -0.36 2.54
CA PRO A 69 14.02 0.64 1.51
C PRO A 69 14.12 0.01 0.12
N ILE A 70 13.60 0.70 -0.89
CA ILE A 70 13.63 0.20 -2.28
C ILE A 70 15.05 -0.14 -2.72
N ALA A 71 16.04 0.69 -2.32
CA ALA A 71 17.44 0.46 -2.65
C ALA A 71 17.92 -0.91 -2.15
N ASP A 72 17.52 -1.30 -0.93
CA ASP A 72 17.89 -2.61 -0.37
C ASP A 72 17.20 -3.75 -1.11
N THR A 73 15.96 -3.55 -1.52
CA THR A 73 15.22 -4.55 -2.30
C THR A 73 15.88 -4.77 -3.66
N LEU A 74 16.27 -3.70 -4.33
CA LEU A 74 16.97 -3.78 -5.61
C LEU A 74 18.34 -4.45 -5.46
N ARG A 75 19.06 -4.12 -4.37
CA ARG A 75 20.36 -4.73 -4.08
C ARG A 75 20.26 -6.24 -3.87
N ARG A 76 19.21 -6.70 -3.18
CA ARG A 76 18.96 -8.13 -2.98
C ARG A 76 18.68 -8.85 -4.30
N ALA A 77 17.91 -8.22 -5.19
CA ALA A 77 17.64 -8.78 -6.50
C ALA A 77 18.93 -8.98 -7.29
N ASP A 78 19.84 -8.00 -7.25
CA ASP A 78 21.14 -8.09 -7.92
C ASP A 78 21.99 -9.22 -7.35
N ILE A 79 21.98 -9.42 -6.04
CA ILE A 79 22.76 -10.45 -5.37
C ILE A 79 22.22 -11.85 -5.68
N MET A 80 20.93 -11.98 -5.88
CA MET A 80 20.28 -13.28 -6.10
C MET A 80 20.37 -13.76 -7.55
N GLU A 81 20.82 -12.91 -8.44
CA GLU A 81 21.11 -13.29 -9.82
C GLU A 81 22.51 -13.90 -9.91
#